data_a9ccab33454ac1955aad875aa358b9a4
#
_entry.id   a9ccab33454ac1955aad875aa358b9a4
#
_cell.length_a   1.000
_cell.length_b   1.000
_cell.length_c   1.000
_cell.angle_alpha   90.00
_cell.angle_beta   90.00
_cell.angle_gamma   90.00
#
_symmetry.space_group_name_H-M   'P 1'
#
loop_
_entity.id
_entity.type
_entity.pdbx_description
1 polymer ?
#
loop_
_entity_poly.entity_id
_entity_poly.type
_entity_poly.pdbx_seq_one_letter_code
_entity_poly.pdbx_strand_id
1 'polypeptide(L)'
;MTAHTLTSPVSRFLDGHLRRDAQARELSVARFMAGLSGASVVVAAALGPSIGWGLTQALMGLSAVLALYYTALWRVLRSGAFHPAIPWLNVAIEVSIPAVVLAFDLRFQGPIYALTAPTLVIWPTLITLATLRSNPRLALAAGILVAAEYLGIYFLFVQPLLPESALITLTPRFIATRAFFFVAAGVFTATLARHFLQLTRGALSALREQEVMGKYVLHERVGAGGMAEVYRATYCPEGGFQKQVALKRILPSFADDDEFVTMFRREAELCSSLNHPNIVQVFDLGRHGGTYFLAMEFVDGMPLSSLMRGLSRRPLPVAAVTFLGAELAAALDYLHRRTGADGQPLRLVHRDLNPPNVLVSRFGEAKLSDFGIARDSARSQLTAAGSVRGKLGYMAPEQAAGRPFDGRADLFALGLTLHEALTGRRALQGSTQEALLRATLDQELAPPSHFNPEVPPELDAAVMGLLEKRPEQRTASGALLRQQMLAIGGEAAPYPRGQALLANALREAQERNQKDKASDAGGQAPPRAPATARPA
;
A
#
# COMPACT_ATOMS: atom_id res chain seq x y z
N MET A 1 5.75 15.91 -38.88
CA MET A 1 5.91 16.24 -37.45
C MET A 1 5.16 15.21 -36.65
N THR A 2 5.85 14.18 -36.19
CA THR A 2 5.30 13.07 -35.43
C THR A 2 5.15 13.50 -33.97
N ALA A 3 3.92 13.53 -33.48
CA ALA A 3 3.60 13.79 -32.09
C ALA A 3 4.14 12.65 -31.20
N HIS A 4 5.30 12.85 -30.57
CA HIS A 4 5.73 12.07 -29.44
C HIS A 4 4.78 12.40 -28.27
N THR A 5 3.77 11.55 -28.05
CA THR A 5 3.02 11.54 -26.81
C THR A 5 3.97 11.16 -25.68
N LEU A 6 4.42 12.17 -24.94
CA LEU A 6 5.18 12.01 -23.69
C LEU A 6 4.28 11.25 -22.70
N THR A 7 4.52 9.95 -22.60
CA THR A 7 3.85 9.12 -21.59
C THR A 7 4.35 9.54 -20.22
N SER A 8 3.42 9.95 -19.32
CA SER A 8 3.76 10.37 -17.96
C SER A 8 4.44 9.23 -17.19
N PRO A 9 5.29 9.50 -16.17
CA PRO A 9 5.93 8.48 -15.34
C PRO A 9 4.91 7.55 -14.67
N VAL A 10 3.74 8.07 -14.33
CA VAL A 10 2.60 7.31 -13.80
C VAL A 10 2.09 6.31 -14.83
N SER A 11 2.05 6.69 -16.14
CA SER A 11 1.64 5.75 -17.18
C SER A 11 2.64 4.59 -17.35
N ARG A 12 3.94 4.85 -17.23
CA ARG A 12 4.99 3.79 -17.29
C ARG A 12 4.93 2.84 -16.08
N PHE A 13 4.67 3.37 -14.89
CA PHE A 13 4.43 2.54 -13.69
C PHE A 13 3.20 1.64 -13.87
N LEU A 14 2.11 2.22 -14.39
CA LEU A 14 0.88 1.50 -14.69
C LEU A 14 1.07 0.45 -15.79
N ASP A 15 1.83 0.76 -16.84
CA ASP A 15 2.17 -0.19 -17.90
C ASP A 15 3.00 -1.36 -17.37
N GLY A 16 3.89 -1.11 -16.41
CA GLY A 16 4.64 -2.16 -15.72
C GLY A 16 3.75 -3.11 -14.91
N HIS A 17 2.76 -2.58 -14.20
CA HIS A 17 1.75 -3.38 -13.50
C HIS A 17 0.84 -4.15 -14.45
N LEU A 18 0.34 -3.52 -15.51
CA LEU A 18 -0.50 -4.18 -16.52
C LEU A 18 0.23 -5.33 -17.23
N ARG A 19 1.55 -5.19 -17.48
CA ARG A 19 2.37 -6.28 -18.03
C ARG A 19 2.52 -7.44 -17.04
N ARG A 20 2.75 -7.16 -15.76
CA ARG A 20 2.82 -8.20 -14.71
C ARG A 20 1.51 -8.95 -14.56
N ASP A 21 0.38 -8.25 -14.60
CA ASP A 21 -0.94 -8.86 -14.54
C ASP A 21 -1.23 -9.71 -15.79
N ALA A 22 -0.84 -9.25 -16.99
CA ALA A 22 -0.97 -10.02 -18.21
C ALA A 22 -0.10 -11.29 -18.16
N GLN A 23 1.14 -11.18 -17.69
CA GLN A 23 2.04 -12.32 -17.48
C GLN A 23 1.47 -13.31 -16.48
N ALA A 24 0.91 -12.86 -15.34
CA ALA A 24 0.32 -13.71 -14.32
C ALA A 24 -0.88 -14.49 -14.86
N ARG A 25 -1.72 -13.84 -15.69
CA ARG A 25 -2.84 -14.51 -16.37
C ARG A 25 -2.36 -15.60 -17.34
N GLU A 26 -1.40 -15.29 -18.20
CA GLU A 26 -0.83 -16.28 -19.13
C GLU A 26 -0.14 -17.44 -18.41
N LEU A 27 0.53 -17.15 -17.29
CA LEU A 27 1.13 -18.20 -16.44
C LEU A 27 0.07 -19.17 -15.90
N SER A 28 -1.08 -18.65 -15.46
CA SER A 28 -2.19 -19.46 -14.97
C SER A 28 -2.82 -20.29 -16.09
N VAL A 29 -3.03 -19.69 -17.27
CA VAL A 29 -3.55 -20.39 -18.45
C VAL A 29 -2.58 -21.48 -18.91
N ALA A 30 -1.29 -21.18 -19.03
CA ALA A 30 -0.28 -22.16 -19.44
C ALA A 30 -0.21 -23.36 -18.48
N ARG A 31 -0.29 -23.12 -17.16
CA ARG A 31 -0.33 -24.20 -16.15
C ARG A 31 -1.58 -25.05 -16.30
N PHE A 32 -2.75 -24.43 -16.47
CA PHE A 32 -4.02 -25.13 -16.65
C PHE A 32 -4.00 -25.99 -17.93
N MET A 33 -3.57 -25.41 -19.05
CA MET A 33 -3.51 -26.10 -20.34
C MET A 33 -2.50 -27.22 -20.36
N ALA A 34 -1.36 -27.10 -19.68
CA ALA A 34 -0.40 -28.19 -19.51
C ALA A 34 -1.04 -29.37 -18.78
N GLY A 35 -1.76 -29.13 -17.70
CA GLY A 35 -2.48 -30.16 -16.95
C GLY A 35 -3.59 -30.82 -17.77
N LEU A 36 -4.40 -30.00 -18.46
CA LEU A 36 -5.49 -30.50 -19.32
C LEU A 36 -4.96 -31.35 -20.46
N SER A 37 -3.90 -30.90 -21.15
CA SER A 37 -3.28 -31.66 -22.24
C SER A 37 -2.68 -32.96 -21.74
N GLY A 38 -2.06 -32.98 -20.55
CA GLY A 38 -1.56 -34.22 -19.93
C GLY A 38 -2.68 -35.20 -19.59
N ALA A 39 -3.79 -34.71 -19.03
CA ALA A 39 -4.98 -35.52 -18.76
C ALA A 39 -5.61 -36.08 -20.05
N SER A 40 -5.61 -35.29 -21.15
CA SER A 40 -6.14 -35.73 -22.44
C SER A 40 -5.40 -36.92 -23.03
N VAL A 41 -4.10 -37.09 -22.76
CA VAL A 41 -3.35 -38.31 -23.15
C VAL A 41 -3.95 -39.56 -22.51
N VAL A 42 -4.26 -39.50 -21.22
CA VAL A 42 -4.84 -40.62 -20.47
C VAL A 42 -6.25 -40.95 -20.95
N VAL A 43 -7.06 -39.90 -21.19
CA VAL A 43 -8.43 -40.04 -21.70
C VAL A 43 -8.43 -40.66 -23.11
N ALA A 44 -7.55 -40.16 -24.00
CA ALA A 44 -7.41 -40.74 -25.34
C ALA A 44 -6.99 -42.22 -25.30
N ALA A 45 -6.05 -42.58 -24.43
CA ALA A 45 -5.64 -44.00 -24.25
C ALA A 45 -6.79 -44.89 -23.77
N ALA A 46 -7.63 -44.39 -22.84
CA ALA A 46 -8.79 -45.13 -22.31
C ALA A 46 -9.89 -45.33 -23.37
N LEU A 47 -10.07 -44.38 -24.29
CA LEU A 47 -11.07 -44.45 -25.38
C LEU A 47 -10.59 -45.22 -26.59
N GLY A 48 -9.32 -45.60 -26.67
CA GLY A 48 -8.70 -46.29 -27.81
C GLY A 48 -9.48 -47.49 -28.37
N PRO A 49 -9.98 -48.39 -27.53
CA PRO A 49 -10.78 -49.53 -27.98
C PRO A 49 -12.09 -49.13 -28.71
N SER A 50 -12.66 -47.96 -28.36
CA SER A 50 -13.94 -47.48 -28.89
C SER A 50 -13.80 -46.64 -30.17
N ILE A 51 -12.70 -45.90 -30.34
CA ILE A 51 -12.50 -44.94 -31.43
C ILE A 51 -11.46 -45.37 -32.46
N GLY A 52 -10.81 -46.53 -32.23
CA GLY A 52 -9.76 -47.07 -33.09
C GLY A 52 -8.36 -46.56 -32.79
N TRP A 53 -7.39 -47.50 -32.82
CA TRP A 53 -6.02 -47.23 -32.38
C TRP A 53 -5.27 -46.15 -33.20
N GLY A 54 -5.56 -46.00 -34.50
CA GLY A 54 -4.94 -45.00 -35.34
C GLY A 54 -5.31 -43.58 -34.91
N LEU A 55 -6.59 -43.31 -34.68
CA LEU A 55 -7.07 -42.01 -34.17
C LEU A 55 -6.55 -41.76 -32.73
N THR A 56 -6.58 -42.79 -31.89
CA THR A 56 -6.06 -42.74 -30.53
C THR A 56 -4.61 -42.27 -30.48
N GLN A 57 -3.73 -42.91 -31.27
CA GLN A 57 -2.31 -42.54 -31.32
C GLN A 57 -2.10 -41.09 -31.80
N ALA A 58 -2.89 -40.65 -32.80
CA ALA A 58 -2.83 -39.25 -33.27
C ALA A 58 -3.25 -38.24 -32.18
N LEU A 59 -4.34 -38.52 -31.45
CA LEU A 59 -4.81 -37.67 -30.35
C LEU A 59 -3.84 -37.67 -29.17
N MET A 60 -3.26 -38.80 -28.80
CA MET A 60 -2.24 -38.89 -27.76
C MET A 60 -0.99 -38.08 -28.14
N GLY A 61 -0.53 -38.19 -29.40
CA GLY A 61 0.61 -37.45 -29.92
C GLY A 61 0.37 -35.93 -29.85
N LEU A 62 -0.79 -35.47 -30.32
CA LEU A 62 -1.18 -34.05 -30.25
C LEU A 62 -1.20 -33.57 -28.80
N SER A 63 -1.85 -34.31 -27.91
CA SER A 63 -1.95 -33.96 -26.49
C SER A 63 -0.57 -33.92 -25.81
N ALA A 64 0.33 -34.84 -26.14
CA ALA A 64 1.70 -34.83 -25.61
C ALA A 64 2.51 -33.60 -26.09
N VAL A 65 2.41 -33.23 -27.37
CA VAL A 65 3.05 -32.03 -27.93
C VAL A 65 2.53 -30.78 -27.24
N LEU A 66 1.21 -30.64 -27.04
CA LEU A 66 0.62 -29.51 -26.34
C LEU A 66 1.05 -29.45 -24.87
N ALA A 67 1.11 -30.58 -24.17
CA ALA A 67 1.59 -30.66 -22.80
C ALA A 67 3.05 -30.17 -22.68
N LEU A 68 3.91 -30.58 -23.60
CA LEU A 68 5.30 -30.12 -23.67
C LEU A 68 5.39 -28.63 -23.96
N TYR A 69 4.62 -28.12 -24.94
CA TYR A 69 4.56 -26.70 -25.29
C TYR A 69 4.15 -25.85 -24.10
N TYR A 70 3.03 -26.18 -23.45
CA TYR A 70 2.54 -25.37 -22.32
C TYR A 70 3.41 -25.50 -21.07
N THR A 71 4.08 -26.64 -20.88
CA THR A 71 5.06 -26.77 -19.79
C THR A 71 6.31 -25.94 -20.03
N ALA A 72 6.80 -25.89 -21.26
CA ALA A 72 7.91 -25.04 -21.65
C ALA A 72 7.53 -23.54 -21.52
N LEU A 73 6.36 -23.15 -22.03
CA LEU A 73 5.83 -21.79 -21.91
C LEU A 73 5.68 -21.37 -20.45
N TRP A 74 5.13 -22.23 -19.59
CA TRP A 74 5.00 -21.97 -18.16
C TRP A 74 6.36 -21.71 -17.50
N ARG A 75 7.41 -22.48 -17.85
CA ARG A 75 8.77 -22.25 -17.35
C ARG A 75 9.33 -20.90 -17.81
N VAL A 76 9.15 -20.55 -19.08
CA VAL A 76 9.60 -19.27 -19.64
C VAL A 76 8.88 -18.09 -18.98
N LEU A 77 7.58 -18.16 -18.83
CA LEU A 77 6.81 -17.10 -18.16
C LEU A 77 7.19 -16.96 -16.67
N ARG A 78 7.51 -18.06 -16.01
CA ARG A 78 7.96 -18.07 -14.61
C ARG A 78 9.33 -17.41 -14.42
N SER A 79 10.21 -17.45 -15.43
CA SER A 79 11.51 -16.75 -15.39
C SER A 79 11.41 -15.24 -15.57
N GLY A 80 10.20 -14.69 -15.75
CA GLY A 80 9.96 -13.25 -15.94
C GLY A 80 9.94 -12.81 -17.41
N ALA A 81 10.20 -13.70 -18.37
CA ALA A 81 10.18 -13.39 -19.78
C ALA A 81 8.72 -13.32 -20.29
N PHE A 82 8.27 -12.15 -20.69
CA PHE A 82 6.93 -11.94 -21.26
C PHE A 82 7.02 -11.05 -22.50
N HIS A 83 6.45 -11.53 -23.63
CA HIS A 83 6.33 -10.75 -24.85
C HIS A 83 4.84 -10.58 -25.21
N PRO A 84 4.40 -9.39 -25.67
CA PRO A 84 3.00 -9.10 -26.01
C PRO A 84 2.39 -10.00 -27.10
N ALA A 85 3.20 -10.67 -27.91
CA ALA A 85 2.74 -11.63 -28.90
C ALA A 85 2.33 -13.00 -28.33
N ILE A 86 2.76 -13.35 -27.11
CA ILE A 86 2.47 -14.66 -26.50
C ILE A 86 0.96 -14.95 -26.40
N PRO A 87 0.10 -14.02 -25.93
CA PRO A 87 -1.34 -14.26 -25.91
C PRO A 87 -1.94 -14.53 -27.29
N TRP A 88 -1.46 -13.87 -28.34
CA TRP A 88 -1.92 -14.06 -29.72
C TRP A 88 -1.56 -15.45 -30.24
N LEU A 89 -0.32 -15.87 -30.03
CA LEU A 89 0.15 -17.19 -30.42
C LEU A 89 -0.61 -18.30 -29.68
N ASN A 90 -0.80 -18.15 -28.38
CA ASN A 90 -1.53 -19.11 -27.58
C ASN A 90 -2.99 -19.25 -28.02
N VAL A 91 -3.70 -18.14 -28.24
CA VAL A 91 -5.08 -18.19 -28.75
C VAL A 91 -5.14 -18.86 -30.11
N ALA A 92 -4.23 -18.53 -31.03
CA ALA A 92 -4.19 -19.17 -32.36
C ALA A 92 -4.00 -20.70 -32.21
N ILE A 93 -3.03 -21.16 -31.40
CA ILE A 93 -2.82 -22.60 -31.14
C ILE A 93 -4.07 -23.23 -30.54
N GLU A 94 -4.66 -22.63 -29.50
CA GLU A 94 -5.81 -23.18 -28.77
C GLU A 94 -7.03 -23.36 -29.66
N VAL A 95 -7.38 -22.35 -30.47
CA VAL A 95 -8.55 -22.43 -31.33
C VAL A 95 -8.34 -23.29 -32.57
N SER A 96 -7.09 -23.56 -32.96
CA SER A 96 -6.75 -24.47 -34.06
C SER A 96 -6.69 -25.94 -33.63
N ILE A 97 -6.68 -26.27 -32.31
CA ILE A 97 -6.70 -27.66 -31.85
C ILE A 97 -7.88 -28.45 -32.44
N PRO A 98 -9.14 -27.97 -32.39
CA PRO A 98 -10.25 -28.73 -32.98
C PRO A 98 -10.15 -28.89 -34.51
N ALA A 99 -9.48 -27.97 -35.22
CA ALA A 99 -9.24 -28.09 -36.65
C ALA A 99 -8.29 -29.27 -36.95
N VAL A 100 -7.25 -29.42 -36.14
CA VAL A 100 -6.34 -30.60 -36.24
C VAL A 100 -7.05 -31.88 -35.89
N VAL A 101 -7.90 -31.89 -34.86
CA VAL A 101 -8.72 -33.05 -34.50
C VAL A 101 -9.69 -33.39 -35.63
N LEU A 102 -10.35 -32.43 -36.23
CA LEU A 102 -11.24 -32.59 -37.39
C LEU A 102 -10.50 -33.23 -38.58
N ALA A 103 -9.26 -32.82 -38.82
CA ALA A 103 -8.41 -33.42 -39.86
C ALA A 103 -8.09 -34.91 -39.55
N PHE A 104 -7.87 -35.24 -38.26
CA PHE A 104 -7.71 -36.64 -37.84
C PHE A 104 -9.01 -37.44 -38.00
N ASP A 105 -10.16 -36.88 -37.58
CA ASP A 105 -11.49 -37.51 -37.78
C ASP A 105 -11.74 -37.77 -39.25
N LEU A 106 -11.45 -36.83 -40.14
CA LEU A 106 -11.56 -36.97 -41.58
C LEU A 106 -10.69 -38.13 -42.11
N ARG A 107 -9.46 -38.23 -41.63
CA ARG A 107 -8.48 -39.25 -42.08
C ARG A 107 -8.82 -40.66 -41.61
N PHE A 108 -9.35 -40.81 -40.38
CA PHE A 108 -9.53 -42.10 -39.73
C PHE A 108 -10.98 -42.59 -39.72
N GLN A 109 -11.97 -41.66 -39.69
CA GLN A 109 -13.40 -41.98 -39.56
C GLN A 109 -14.23 -41.55 -40.78
N GLY A 110 -13.68 -40.72 -41.66
CA GLY A 110 -14.31 -40.27 -42.88
C GLY A 110 -15.10 -38.96 -42.76
N PRO A 111 -15.55 -38.41 -43.93
CA PRO A 111 -16.06 -37.02 -44.03
C PRO A 111 -17.38 -36.76 -43.28
N ILE A 112 -18.24 -37.79 -43.20
CA ILE A 112 -19.53 -37.64 -42.51
C ILE A 112 -19.33 -37.54 -41.01
N TYR A 113 -18.48 -38.42 -40.44
CA TYR A 113 -18.17 -38.40 -39.01
C TYR A 113 -17.47 -37.09 -38.61
N ALA A 114 -16.47 -36.67 -39.36
CA ALA A 114 -15.73 -35.46 -39.08
C ALA A 114 -16.64 -34.24 -38.91
N LEU A 115 -17.66 -34.05 -39.75
CA LEU A 115 -18.59 -32.92 -39.69
C LEU A 115 -19.76 -33.07 -38.69
N THR A 116 -19.95 -34.27 -38.13
CA THR A 116 -20.99 -34.56 -37.12
C THR A 116 -20.40 -34.86 -35.73
N ALA A 117 -19.07 -34.97 -35.63
CA ALA A 117 -18.38 -35.29 -34.40
C ALA A 117 -18.63 -34.24 -33.28
N PRO A 118 -18.62 -34.66 -32.00
CA PRO A 118 -18.78 -33.78 -30.85
C PRO A 118 -17.69 -32.69 -30.74
N THR A 119 -16.56 -32.86 -31.42
CA THR A 119 -15.43 -31.92 -31.47
C THR A 119 -15.85 -30.53 -31.95
N LEU A 120 -16.91 -30.41 -32.76
CA LEU A 120 -17.47 -29.12 -33.20
C LEU A 120 -17.97 -28.23 -32.05
N VAL A 121 -18.39 -28.83 -30.93
CA VAL A 121 -18.86 -28.08 -29.73
C VAL A 121 -17.71 -27.44 -28.96
N ILE A 122 -16.49 -27.91 -29.17
CA ILE A 122 -15.30 -27.41 -28.47
C ILE A 122 -14.92 -25.99 -28.94
N TRP A 123 -15.12 -25.65 -30.22
CA TRP A 123 -14.75 -24.34 -30.78
C TRP A 123 -15.42 -23.14 -30.08
N PRO A 124 -16.75 -23.09 -29.90
CA PRO A 124 -17.37 -21.99 -29.15
C PRO A 124 -16.83 -21.85 -27.73
N THR A 125 -16.52 -22.98 -27.09
CA THR A 125 -15.94 -23.00 -25.74
C THR A 125 -14.54 -22.36 -25.73
N LEU A 126 -13.69 -22.69 -26.67
CA LEU A 126 -12.33 -22.12 -26.78
C LEU A 126 -12.37 -20.64 -27.15
N ILE A 127 -13.30 -20.21 -28.04
CA ILE A 127 -13.53 -18.79 -28.34
C ILE A 127 -13.91 -18.04 -27.05
N THR A 128 -14.77 -18.64 -26.22
CA THR A 128 -15.21 -18.03 -24.96
C THR A 128 -14.05 -17.97 -23.95
N LEU A 129 -13.19 -18.99 -23.88
CA LEU A 129 -12.00 -18.97 -23.01
C LEU A 129 -11.02 -17.84 -23.34
N ALA A 130 -11.01 -17.33 -24.57
CA ALA A 130 -10.20 -16.17 -24.93
C ALA A 130 -10.58 -14.89 -24.13
N THR A 131 -11.79 -14.82 -23.52
CA THR A 131 -12.17 -13.73 -22.62
C THR A 131 -11.31 -13.66 -21.36
N LEU A 132 -10.80 -14.80 -20.87
CA LEU A 132 -9.96 -14.87 -19.67
C LEU A 132 -8.69 -14.01 -19.82
N ARG A 133 -8.29 -13.72 -21.07
CA ARG A 133 -7.15 -12.84 -21.36
C ARG A 133 -7.53 -11.36 -21.36
N SER A 134 -8.82 -11.02 -21.16
CA SER A 134 -9.35 -9.65 -21.09
C SER A 134 -8.93 -8.77 -22.29
N ASN A 135 -8.81 -9.35 -23.48
CA ASN A 135 -8.49 -8.64 -24.71
C ASN A 135 -9.57 -8.88 -25.78
N PRO A 136 -10.44 -7.88 -26.05
CA PRO A 136 -11.53 -8.03 -27.01
C PRO A 136 -11.09 -8.36 -28.43
N ARG A 137 -9.88 -7.90 -28.82
CA ARG A 137 -9.34 -8.14 -30.16
C ARG A 137 -8.95 -9.62 -30.34
N LEU A 138 -8.45 -10.26 -29.28
CA LEU A 138 -8.10 -11.69 -29.30
C LEU A 138 -9.35 -12.55 -29.47
N ALA A 139 -10.44 -12.24 -28.75
CA ALA A 139 -11.69 -12.98 -28.85
C ALA A 139 -12.33 -12.87 -30.25
N LEU A 140 -12.30 -11.68 -30.85
CA LEU A 140 -12.80 -11.48 -32.22
C LEU A 140 -11.96 -12.24 -33.22
N ALA A 141 -10.62 -12.15 -33.12
CA ALA A 141 -9.68 -12.86 -33.98
C ALA A 141 -9.84 -14.39 -33.88
N ALA A 142 -10.07 -14.91 -32.68
CA ALA A 142 -10.36 -16.33 -32.44
C ALA A 142 -11.60 -16.80 -33.23
N GLY A 143 -12.71 -16.06 -33.16
CA GLY A 143 -13.93 -16.40 -33.89
C GLY A 143 -13.75 -16.38 -35.41
N ILE A 144 -13.01 -15.39 -35.94
CA ILE A 144 -12.71 -15.27 -37.37
C ILE A 144 -11.80 -16.42 -37.81
N LEU A 145 -10.74 -16.74 -37.05
CA LEU A 145 -9.80 -17.81 -37.37
C LEU A 145 -10.51 -19.17 -37.42
N VAL A 146 -11.32 -19.47 -36.40
CA VAL A 146 -12.11 -20.70 -36.35
C VAL A 146 -13.03 -20.82 -37.57
N ALA A 147 -13.75 -19.75 -37.94
CA ALA A 147 -14.62 -19.77 -39.09
C ALA A 147 -13.85 -20.01 -40.40
N ALA A 148 -12.68 -19.39 -40.55
CA ALA A 148 -11.81 -19.56 -41.72
C ALA A 148 -11.27 -21.01 -41.81
N GLU A 149 -10.78 -21.58 -40.71
CA GLU A 149 -10.27 -22.95 -40.64
C GLU A 149 -11.40 -23.95 -40.94
N TYR A 150 -12.58 -23.77 -40.36
CA TYR A 150 -13.73 -24.65 -40.58
C TYR A 150 -14.19 -24.65 -42.04
N LEU A 151 -14.34 -23.46 -42.65
CA LEU A 151 -14.67 -23.32 -44.07
C LEU A 151 -13.57 -23.88 -44.96
N GLY A 152 -12.29 -23.59 -44.66
CA GLY A 152 -11.15 -24.08 -45.41
C GLY A 152 -11.11 -25.63 -45.43
N ILE A 153 -11.25 -26.25 -44.25
CA ILE A 153 -11.27 -27.74 -44.18
C ILE A 153 -12.47 -28.28 -44.96
N TYR A 154 -13.64 -27.69 -44.83
CA TYR A 154 -14.83 -28.15 -45.56
C TYR A 154 -14.63 -28.08 -47.08
N PHE A 155 -14.29 -26.90 -47.62
CA PHE A 155 -14.24 -26.73 -49.08
C PHE A 155 -13.04 -27.48 -49.73
N LEU A 156 -11.90 -27.53 -49.03
CA LEU A 156 -10.69 -28.11 -49.59
C LEU A 156 -10.61 -29.64 -49.44
N PHE A 157 -11.15 -30.17 -48.32
CA PHE A 157 -10.89 -31.58 -47.99
C PHE A 157 -12.15 -32.42 -47.82
N VAL A 158 -13.27 -31.83 -47.39
CA VAL A 158 -14.48 -32.62 -47.08
C VAL A 158 -15.43 -32.66 -48.25
N GLN A 159 -15.77 -31.52 -48.82
CA GLN A 159 -16.76 -31.38 -49.91
C GLN A 159 -16.42 -32.30 -51.09
N PRO A 160 -15.17 -32.45 -51.56
CA PRO A 160 -14.83 -33.32 -52.68
C PRO A 160 -15.07 -34.82 -52.40
N LEU A 161 -15.15 -35.20 -51.12
CA LEU A 161 -15.31 -36.60 -50.66
C LEU A 161 -16.77 -36.95 -50.30
N LEU A 162 -17.68 -35.97 -50.33
CA LEU A 162 -19.09 -36.19 -49.97
C LEU A 162 -19.84 -36.84 -51.13
N PRO A 163 -20.71 -37.86 -50.91
CA PRO A 163 -21.57 -38.40 -51.91
C PRO A 163 -22.70 -37.42 -52.26
N GLU A 164 -23.28 -37.50 -53.50
CA GLU A 164 -24.38 -36.64 -53.97
C GLU A 164 -25.63 -36.71 -53.06
N SER A 165 -25.80 -37.82 -52.35
CA SER A 165 -26.88 -38.09 -51.40
C SER A 165 -26.57 -37.61 -49.96
N ALA A 166 -25.57 -36.76 -49.78
CA ALA A 166 -25.18 -36.31 -48.46
C ALA A 166 -26.32 -35.62 -47.69
N LEU A 167 -26.30 -35.72 -46.35
CA LEU A 167 -27.28 -35.11 -45.47
C LEU A 167 -27.36 -33.60 -45.70
N ILE A 168 -28.56 -33.02 -45.63
CA ILE A 168 -28.83 -31.59 -45.81
C ILE A 168 -27.98 -30.72 -44.88
N THR A 169 -27.61 -31.28 -43.69
CA THR A 169 -26.74 -30.61 -42.68
C THR A 169 -25.30 -30.50 -43.12
N LEU A 170 -24.89 -31.17 -44.20
CA LEU A 170 -23.55 -31.16 -44.77
C LEU A 170 -23.44 -30.29 -46.02
N THR A 171 -24.52 -29.64 -46.43
CA THR A 171 -24.55 -28.72 -47.57
C THR A 171 -23.74 -27.45 -47.26
N PRO A 172 -23.18 -26.77 -48.30
CA PRO A 172 -22.43 -25.53 -48.14
C PRO A 172 -23.19 -24.43 -47.36
N ARG A 173 -24.53 -24.38 -47.51
CA ARG A 173 -25.39 -23.43 -46.80
C ARG A 173 -25.36 -23.64 -45.28
N PHE A 174 -25.50 -24.88 -44.84
CA PHE A 174 -25.44 -25.23 -43.42
C PHE A 174 -24.03 -25.01 -42.80
N ILE A 175 -23.00 -25.32 -43.57
CA ILE A 175 -21.62 -25.08 -43.16
C ILE A 175 -21.34 -23.57 -43.02
N ALA A 176 -21.79 -22.76 -43.97
CA ALA A 176 -21.68 -21.29 -43.86
C ALA A 176 -22.43 -20.75 -42.64
N THR A 177 -23.62 -21.31 -42.35
CA THR A 177 -24.39 -20.92 -41.15
C THR A 177 -23.61 -21.24 -39.87
N ARG A 178 -22.95 -22.39 -39.75
CA ARG A 178 -22.11 -22.75 -38.60
C ARG A 178 -20.90 -21.80 -38.50
N ALA A 179 -20.24 -21.49 -39.60
CA ALA A 179 -19.11 -20.53 -39.62
C ALA A 179 -19.58 -19.13 -39.17
N PHE A 180 -20.76 -18.69 -39.57
CA PHE A 180 -21.37 -17.45 -39.09
C PHE A 180 -21.53 -17.46 -37.56
N PHE A 181 -22.00 -18.56 -36.96
CA PHE A 181 -22.12 -18.67 -35.50
C PHE A 181 -20.76 -18.62 -34.78
N PHE A 182 -19.67 -19.08 -35.37
CA PHE A 182 -18.33 -18.92 -34.77
C PHE A 182 -17.87 -17.47 -34.75
N VAL A 183 -18.13 -16.72 -35.85
CA VAL A 183 -17.86 -15.28 -35.87
C VAL A 183 -18.77 -14.54 -34.87
N ALA A 184 -20.05 -14.89 -34.81
CA ALA A 184 -21.01 -14.30 -33.85
C ALA A 184 -20.56 -14.58 -32.39
N ALA A 185 -20.09 -15.78 -32.09
CA ALA A 185 -19.50 -16.10 -30.79
C ALA A 185 -18.28 -15.23 -30.48
N GLY A 186 -17.40 -15.02 -31.47
CA GLY A 186 -16.26 -14.12 -31.34
C GLY A 186 -16.66 -12.66 -31.05
N VAL A 187 -17.67 -12.14 -31.75
CA VAL A 187 -18.22 -10.79 -31.53
C VAL A 187 -18.86 -10.67 -30.15
N PHE A 188 -19.69 -11.65 -29.76
CA PHE A 188 -20.31 -11.68 -28.44
C PHE A 188 -19.26 -11.68 -27.32
N THR A 189 -18.29 -12.57 -27.44
CA THR A 189 -17.19 -12.72 -26.50
C THR A 189 -16.33 -11.45 -26.41
N ALA A 190 -16.05 -10.81 -27.54
CA ALA A 190 -15.33 -9.53 -27.60
C ALA A 190 -16.12 -8.39 -26.93
N THR A 191 -17.43 -8.36 -27.12
CA THR A 191 -18.32 -7.36 -26.50
C THR A 191 -18.36 -7.55 -24.98
N LEU A 192 -18.49 -8.79 -24.52
CA LEU A 192 -18.46 -9.14 -23.09
C LEU A 192 -17.12 -8.75 -22.47
N ALA A 193 -16.00 -9.06 -23.12
CA ALA A 193 -14.67 -8.69 -22.68
C ALA A 193 -14.48 -7.16 -22.60
N ARG A 194 -15.02 -6.41 -23.58
CA ARG A 194 -15.02 -4.93 -23.53
C ARG A 194 -15.81 -4.39 -22.34
N HIS A 195 -17.01 -4.89 -22.14
CA HIS A 195 -17.87 -4.46 -21.04
C HIS A 195 -17.22 -4.73 -19.67
N PHE A 196 -16.67 -5.93 -19.49
CA PHE A 196 -15.95 -6.28 -18.27
C PHE A 196 -14.72 -5.39 -18.04
N LEU A 197 -13.95 -5.09 -19.09
CA LEU A 197 -12.81 -4.16 -19.01
C LEU A 197 -13.24 -2.72 -18.67
N GLN A 198 -14.39 -2.27 -19.18
CA GLN A 198 -14.91 -0.95 -18.85
C GLN A 198 -15.36 -0.87 -17.39
N LEU A 199 -16.04 -1.88 -16.87
CA LEU A 199 -16.44 -1.96 -15.47
C LEU A 199 -15.22 -2.00 -14.53
N THR A 200 -14.23 -2.83 -14.83
CA THR A 200 -13.01 -2.93 -14.02
C THR A 200 -12.15 -1.67 -14.11
N ARG A 201 -12.06 -1.03 -15.28
CA ARG A 201 -11.37 0.26 -15.45
C ARG A 201 -12.10 1.39 -14.74
N GLY A 202 -13.41 1.44 -14.81
CA GLY A 202 -14.22 2.43 -14.07
C GLY A 202 -14.05 2.30 -12.56
N ALA A 203 -14.11 1.09 -12.02
CA ALA A 203 -13.86 0.83 -10.61
C ALA A 203 -12.41 1.16 -10.19
N LEU A 204 -11.42 0.79 -11.01
CA LEU A 204 -10.00 1.10 -10.78
C LEU A 204 -9.69 2.59 -10.95
N SER A 205 -10.35 3.32 -11.86
CA SER A 205 -10.14 4.76 -12.00
C SER A 205 -10.72 5.54 -10.83
N ALA A 206 -11.89 5.14 -10.32
CA ALA A 206 -12.47 5.73 -9.11
C ALA A 206 -11.58 5.51 -7.88
N LEU A 207 -10.98 4.31 -7.73
CA LEU A 207 -9.98 4.03 -6.70
C LEU A 207 -8.66 4.81 -6.94
N ARG A 208 -8.24 4.97 -8.20
CA ARG A 208 -7.00 5.66 -8.58
C ARG A 208 -7.07 7.18 -8.42
N GLU A 209 -8.22 7.81 -8.65
CA GLU A 209 -8.40 9.24 -8.38
C GLU A 209 -8.26 9.56 -6.89
N GLN A 210 -8.56 8.60 -6.00
CA GLN A 210 -8.30 8.72 -4.56
C GLN A 210 -6.86 8.40 -4.16
N GLU A 211 -6.09 7.67 -4.99
CA GLU A 211 -4.75 7.19 -4.68
C GLU A 211 -3.60 8.01 -5.29
N VAL A 212 -3.89 8.93 -6.21
CA VAL A 212 -2.87 9.76 -6.87
C VAL A 212 -3.09 11.23 -6.59
N MET A 213 -2.15 11.85 -5.89
CA MET A 213 -2.11 13.30 -5.65
C MET A 213 -0.97 13.94 -6.43
N GLY A 214 -1.22 14.34 -7.67
CA GLY A 214 -0.20 14.90 -8.56
C GLY A 214 0.89 13.86 -8.91
N LYS A 215 2.11 14.09 -8.41
CA LYS A 215 3.27 13.20 -8.59
C LYS A 215 3.46 12.16 -7.47
N TYR A 216 2.47 12.02 -6.58
CA TYR A 216 2.50 11.10 -5.44
C TYR A 216 1.45 10.01 -5.61
N VAL A 217 1.87 8.74 -5.48
CA VAL A 217 0.99 7.57 -5.41
C VAL A 217 0.78 7.23 -3.94
N LEU A 218 -0.47 7.34 -3.47
CA LEU A 218 -0.85 7.02 -2.10
C LEU A 218 -0.93 5.50 -1.90
N HIS A 219 -0.49 5.06 -0.72
CA HIS A 219 -0.61 3.67 -0.26
C HIS A 219 -1.53 3.61 0.97
N GLU A 220 -1.13 2.86 2.00
CA GLU A 220 -1.92 2.75 3.21
C GLU A 220 -1.88 4.04 4.05
N ARG A 221 -2.98 4.30 4.75
CA ARG A 221 -3.07 5.35 5.75
C ARG A 221 -2.31 4.93 7.01
N VAL A 222 -1.26 5.69 7.35
CA VAL A 222 -0.41 5.44 8.52
C VAL A 222 -0.82 6.25 9.75
N GLY A 223 -1.63 7.31 9.55
CA GLY A 223 -2.13 8.14 10.63
C GLY A 223 -3.42 8.86 10.28
N ALA A 224 -4.26 9.15 11.28
CA ALA A 224 -5.43 9.99 11.15
C ALA A 224 -5.54 10.91 12.36
N GLY A 225 -5.70 12.19 12.10
CA GLY A 225 -5.96 13.23 13.11
C GLY A 225 -7.29 13.92 12.86
N GLY A 226 -7.66 14.84 13.73
CA GLY A 226 -8.92 15.61 13.62
C GLY A 226 -8.99 16.53 12.39
N MET A 227 -7.85 16.89 11.77
CA MET A 227 -7.77 17.90 10.70
C MET A 227 -7.07 17.39 9.46
N ALA A 228 -6.33 16.27 9.53
CA ALA A 228 -5.56 15.72 8.43
C ALA A 228 -5.36 14.21 8.59
N GLU A 229 -5.14 13.55 7.46
CA GLU A 229 -4.74 12.15 7.37
C GLU A 229 -3.32 12.06 6.82
N VAL A 230 -2.56 11.08 7.30
CA VAL A 230 -1.19 10.81 6.83
C VAL A 230 -1.16 9.48 6.13
N TYR A 231 -0.64 9.48 4.90
CA TYR A 231 -0.50 8.30 4.06
C TYR A 231 0.98 8.00 3.82
N ARG A 232 1.34 6.74 3.76
CA ARG A 232 2.57 6.34 3.09
C ARG A 232 2.34 6.53 1.59
N ALA A 233 3.28 7.15 0.90
CA ALA A 233 3.18 7.42 -0.52
C ALA A 233 4.51 7.20 -1.23
N THR A 234 4.46 7.01 -2.55
CA THR A 234 5.63 7.00 -3.41
C THR A 234 5.65 8.26 -4.27
N TYR A 235 6.71 9.03 -4.15
CA TYR A 235 7.01 10.14 -5.04
C TYR A 235 7.51 9.61 -6.38
N CYS A 236 6.84 9.96 -7.47
CA CYS A 236 7.11 9.50 -8.84
C CYS A 236 7.28 10.69 -9.79
N PRO A 237 8.44 11.37 -9.82
CA PRO A 237 8.70 12.45 -10.76
C PRO A 237 8.93 11.94 -12.17
N GLU A 238 8.91 12.85 -13.17
CA GLU A 238 9.06 12.52 -14.59
C GLU A 238 10.37 11.78 -14.95
N GLY A 239 11.41 11.91 -14.13
CA GLY A 239 12.71 11.26 -14.34
C GLY A 239 12.76 9.76 -13.97
N GLY A 240 11.65 9.12 -13.56
CA GLY A 240 11.60 7.69 -13.21
C GLY A 240 12.19 7.33 -11.84
N PHE A 241 12.68 8.30 -11.09
CA PHE A 241 13.13 8.14 -9.70
C PHE A 241 11.93 7.89 -8.78
N GLN A 242 12.07 6.99 -7.82
CA GLN A 242 11.01 6.69 -6.85
C GLN A 242 11.57 6.84 -5.43
N LYS A 243 10.82 7.55 -4.56
CA LYS A 243 11.16 7.73 -3.15
C LYS A 243 9.91 7.54 -2.29
N GLN A 244 10.05 6.79 -1.20
CA GLN A 244 8.99 6.73 -0.20
C GLN A 244 8.92 8.04 0.57
N VAL A 245 7.69 8.54 0.77
CA VAL A 245 7.38 9.77 1.49
C VAL A 245 6.15 9.56 2.37
N ALA A 246 6.01 10.38 3.39
CA ALA A 246 4.75 10.55 4.11
C ALA A 246 4.00 11.74 3.49
N LEU A 247 2.70 11.56 3.21
CA LEU A 247 1.86 12.58 2.63
C LEU A 247 0.73 12.92 3.61
N LYS A 248 0.80 14.11 4.21
CA LYS A 248 -0.21 14.64 5.12
C LYS A 248 -1.24 15.44 4.31
N ARG A 249 -2.46 14.93 4.21
CA ARG A 249 -3.58 15.52 3.46
C ARG A 249 -4.56 16.16 4.42
N ILE A 250 -4.96 17.40 4.18
CA ILE A 250 -6.03 18.08 4.93
C ILE A 250 -7.35 17.33 4.65
N LEU A 251 -8.18 17.19 5.68
CA LEU A 251 -9.54 16.67 5.49
C LEU A 251 -10.38 17.64 4.65
N PRO A 252 -11.27 17.13 3.78
CA PRO A 252 -12.10 17.99 2.93
C PRO A 252 -12.90 19.04 3.69
N SER A 253 -13.32 18.75 4.93
CA SER A 253 -14.05 19.67 5.80
C SER A 253 -13.25 20.93 6.21
N PHE A 254 -11.94 20.91 6.05
CA PHE A 254 -11.04 22.05 6.34
C PHE A 254 -10.42 22.65 5.07
N ALA A 255 -10.69 22.07 3.89
CA ALA A 255 -10.10 22.52 2.63
C ALA A 255 -10.68 23.87 2.16
N ASP A 256 -11.89 24.21 2.59
CA ASP A 256 -12.60 25.46 2.26
C ASP A 256 -12.47 26.52 3.38
N ASP A 257 -11.75 26.23 4.46
CA ASP A 257 -11.45 27.19 5.54
C ASP A 257 -10.15 27.94 5.20
N ASP A 258 -10.29 29.16 4.71
CA ASP A 258 -9.16 30.00 4.28
C ASP A 258 -8.18 30.31 5.41
N GLU A 259 -8.64 30.45 6.65
CA GLU A 259 -7.79 30.69 7.82
C GLU A 259 -6.95 29.44 8.10
N PHE A 260 -7.58 28.28 8.11
CA PHE A 260 -6.89 26.99 8.28
C PHE A 260 -5.89 26.72 7.16
N VAL A 261 -6.26 26.95 5.91
CA VAL A 261 -5.38 26.78 4.74
C VAL A 261 -4.17 27.70 4.81
N THR A 262 -4.39 28.98 5.16
CA THR A 262 -3.30 29.96 5.31
C THR A 262 -2.33 29.51 6.39
N MET A 263 -2.83 29.03 7.50
CA MET A 263 -2.08 28.54 8.63
C MET A 263 -1.27 27.28 8.26
N PHE A 264 -1.89 26.32 7.58
CA PHE A 264 -1.22 25.10 7.08
C PHE A 264 -0.09 25.44 6.09
N ARG A 265 -0.28 26.42 5.21
CA ARG A 265 0.77 26.89 4.29
C ARG A 265 1.95 27.52 5.02
N ARG A 266 1.69 28.36 6.02
CA ARG A 266 2.76 28.95 6.86
C ARG A 266 3.56 27.90 7.60
N GLU A 267 2.89 26.89 8.17
CA GLU A 267 3.56 25.74 8.80
C GLU A 267 4.45 25.02 7.79
N ALA A 268 3.94 24.74 6.59
CA ALA A 268 4.69 24.09 5.53
C ALA A 268 5.93 24.90 5.09
N GLU A 269 5.78 26.19 4.87
CA GLU A 269 6.86 27.10 4.49
C GLU A 269 7.97 27.15 5.55
N LEU A 270 7.61 27.26 6.83
CA LEU A 270 8.55 27.20 7.93
C LEU A 270 9.28 25.85 8.00
N CYS A 271 8.53 24.76 8.01
CA CYS A 271 9.10 23.41 8.09
C CYS A 271 9.99 23.07 6.90
N SER A 272 9.71 23.58 5.71
CA SER A 272 10.54 23.35 4.51
C SER A 272 11.94 23.98 4.64
N SER A 273 12.08 25.03 5.44
CA SER A 273 13.36 25.70 5.70
C SER A 273 14.22 25.01 6.75
N LEU A 274 13.65 24.03 7.48
CA LEU A 274 14.35 23.31 8.53
C LEU A 274 15.07 22.10 7.93
N ASN A 275 16.36 21.95 8.26
CA ASN A 275 17.16 20.79 7.86
C ASN A 275 18.00 20.32 9.04
N HIS A 276 17.55 19.27 9.71
CA HIS A 276 18.20 18.68 10.87
C HIS A 276 17.91 17.17 10.94
N PRO A 277 18.89 16.31 11.30
CA PRO A 277 18.68 14.87 11.32
C PRO A 277 17.53 14.41 12.23
N ASN A 278 17.25 15.15 13.29
CA ASN A 278 16.20 14.82 14.26
C ASN A 278 14.91 15.65 14.05
N ILE A 279 14.70 16.22 12.88
CA ILE A 279 13.46 16.88 12.45
C ILE A 279 13.00 16.23 11.16
N VAL A 280 11.70 15.89 11.05
CA VAL A 280 11.11 15.36 9.82
C VAL A 280 11.22 16.40 8.72
N GLN A 281 11.93 16.05 7.64
CA GLN A 281 12.14 16.96 6.52
C GLN A 281 10.86 17.11 5.69
N VAL A 282 10.45 18.34 5.43
CA VAL A 282 9.38 18.67 4.49
C VAL A 282 9.97 18.86 3.10
N PHE A 283 9.38 18.23 2.08
CA PHE A 283 9.89 18.26 0.71
C PHE A 283 9.04 19.12 -0.21
N ASP A 284 7.70 19.14 0.00
CA ASP A 284 6.79 19.76 -0.95
C ASP A 284 5.45 20.10 -0.28
N LEU A 285 4.84 21.18 -0.74
CA LEU A 285 3.46 21.56 -0.45
C LEU A 285 2.71 21.63 -1.78
N GLY A 286 1.64 20.86 -1.91
CA GLY A 286 0.86 20.80 -3.13
C GLY A 286 -0.64 20.95 -2.90
N ARG A 287 -1.39 21.10 -4.02
CA ARG A 287 -2.85 21.08 -4.05
C ARG A 287 -3.32 20.14 -5.14
N HIS A 288 -4.24 19.23 -4.82
CA HIS A 288 -4.85 18.31 -5.77
C HIS A 288 -6.32 18.08 -5.45
N GLY A 289 -7.21 18.14 -6.46
CA GLY A 289 -8.64 17.97 -6.26
C GLY A 289 -9.27 18.95 -5.24
N GLY A 290 -8.73 20.19 -5.17
CA GLY A 290 -9.18 21.17 -4.18
C GLY A 290 -8.54 21.05 -2.80
N THR A 291 -7.91 19.94 -2.47
CA THR A 291 -7.34 19.61 -1.15
C THR A 291 -5.84 19.88 -1.11
N TYR A 292 -5.35 20.51 -0.03
CA TYR A 292 -3.92 20.70 0.21
C TYR A 292 -3.27 19.47 0.84
N PHE A 293 -2.01 19.25 0.50
CA PHE A 293 -1.20 18.20 1.09
C PHE A 293 0.25 18.64 1.30
N LEU A 294 0.90 18.03 2.28
CA LEU A 294 2.31 18.22 2.61
C LEU A 294 3.04 16.90 2.39
N ALA A 295 4.06 16.89 1.53
CA ALA A 295 4.93 15.74 1.36
C ALA A 295 6.18 15.90 2.23
N MET A 296 6.49 14.88 3.01
CA MET A 296 7.56 14.89 3.99
C MET A 296 8.30 13.56 4.05
N GLU A 297 9.39 13.53 4.77
CA GLU A 297 10.17 12.33 5.03
C GLU A 297 9.29 11.22 5.64
N PHE A 298 9.37 10.03 5.04
CA PHE A 298 8.77 8.84 5.62
C PHE A 298 9.74 8.23 6.63
N VAL A 299 9.36 8.25 7.90
CA VAL A 299 10.10 7.59 8.97
C VAL A 299 9.58 6.16 9.11
N ASP A 300 10.38 5.18 8.67
CA ASP A 300 10.04 3.77 8.79
C ASP A 300 10.15 3.32 10.27
N GLY A 301 9.06 3.51 10.99
CA GLY A 301 9.01 3.31 12.44
C GLY A 301 7.63 3.57 13.02
N MET A 302 7.57 4.11 14.22
CA MET A 302 6.31 4.48 14.86
C MET A 302 6.47 5.68 15.81
N PRO A 303 5.36 6.37 16.17
CA PRO A 303 5.37 7.36 17.23
C PRO A 303 5.79 6.76 18.58
N LEU A 304 6.55 7.54 19.37
CA LEU A 304 6.98 7.15 20.72
C LEU A 304 5.80 6.75 21.61
N SER A 305 4.65 7.39 21.46
CA SER A 305 3.42 7.03 22.17
C SER A 305 2.94 5.61 21.84
N SER A 306 3.08 5.18 20.59
CA SER A 306 2.72 3.82 20.14
C SER A 306 3.76 2.80 20.61
N LEU A 307 5.03 3.17 20.60
CA LEU A 307 6.12 2.36 21.13
C LEU A 307 5.89 2.08 22.63
N MET A 308 5.69 3.11 23.45
CA MET A 308 5.42 2.94 24.90
C MET A 308 4.16 2.12 25.17
N ARG A 309 3.12 2.28 24.36
CA ARG A 309 1.88 1.49 24.47
C ARG A 309 2.12 0.03 24.11
N GLY A 310 2.84 -0.25 23.03
CA GLY A 310 3.20 -1.61 22.60
C GLY A 310 4.07 -2.36 23.63
N LEU A 311 4.80 -1.62 24.47
CA LEU A 311 5.53 -2.17 25.62
C LEU A 311 4.66 -2.29 26.89
N SER A 312 3.35 -2.16 26.78
CA SER A 312 2.43 -2.19 27.93
C SER A 312 2.77 -1.15 28.99
N ARG A 313 3.25 0.01 28.55
CA ARG A 313 3.71 1.13 29.40
C ARG A 313 4.84 0.78 30.39
N ARG A 314 5.64 -0.24 30.10
CA ARG A 314 6.89 -0.47 30.86
C ARG A 314 7.85 0.68 30.57
N PRO A 315 8.70 1.08 31.55
CA PRO A 315 9.75 2.04 31.34
C PRO A 315 10.65 1.63 30.16
N LEU A 316 11.07 2.61 29.38
CA LEU A 316 12.14 2.40 28.39
C LEU A 316 13.50 2.29 29.13
N PRO A 317 14.47 1.56 28.56
CA PRO A 317 15.82 1.51 29.13
C PRO A 317 16.39 2.91 29.32
N VAL A 318 17.01 3.17 30.48
CA VAL A 318 17.55 4.49 30.84
C VAL A 318 18.47 5.04 29.74
N ALA A 319 19.38 4.23 29.22
CA ALA A 319 20.31 4.66 28.16
C ALA A 319 19.59 5.02 26.84
N ALA A 320 18.44 4.37 26.54
CA ALA A 320 17.62 4.74 25.37
C ALA A 320 16.94 6.09 25.57
N VAL A 321 16.47 6.39 26.79
CA VAL A 321 15.84 7.68 27.10
C VAL A 321 16.87 8.81 27.17
N THR A 322 18.07 8.56 27.71
CA THR A 322 19.18 9.52 27.71
C THR A 322 19.57 9.87 26.26
N PHE A 323 19.71 8.88 25.39
CA PHE A 323 19.94 9.10 23.96
C PHE A 323 18.81 9.92 23.31
N LEU A 324 17.55 9.51 23.53
CA LEU A 324 16.37 10.21 23.03
C LEU A 324 16.37 11.68 23.48
N GLY A 325 16.67 11.94 24.75
CA GLY A 325 16.76 13.28 25.31
C GLY A 325 17.84 14.12 24.63
N ALA A 326 19.02 13.55 24.37
CA ALA A 326 20.11 14.24 23.69
C ALA A 326 19.77 14.63 22.23
N GLU A 327 19.13 13.72 21.50
CA GLU A 327 18.73 13.94 20.11
C GLU A 327 17.63 15.01 19.99
N LEU A 328 16.59 14.90 20.81
CA LEU A 328 15.50 15.86 20.81
C LEU A 328 15.96 17.24 21.30
N ALA A 329 16.89 17.28 22.28
CA ALA A 329 17.50 18.53 22.73
C ALA A 329 18.28 19.23 21.61
N ALA A 330 19.01 18.45 20.77
CA ALA A 330 19.71 18.99 19.61
C ALA A 330 18.74 19.60 18.58
N ALA A 331 17.61 18.90 18.29
CA ALA A 331 16.57 19.40 17.41
C ALA A 331 15.94 20.69 17.90
N LEU A 332 15.64 20.77 19.21
CA LEU A 332 15.07 21.98 19.82
C LEU A 332 16.07 23.15 19.84
N ASP A 333 17.34 22.91 20.15
CA ASP A 333 18.37 23.95 20.10
C ASP A 333 18.52 24.53 18.70
N TYR A 334 18.58 23.66 17.68
CA TYR A 334 18.59 24.08 16.27
C TYR A 334 17.38 24.95 15.93
N LEU A 335 16.19 24.53 16.32
CA LEU A 335 14.93 25.25 16.06
C LEU A 335 14.93 26.63 16.71
N HIS A 336 15.25 26.70 18.01
CA HIS A 336 15.15 27.92 18.81
C HIS A 336 16.18 28.99 18.40
N ARG A 337 17.32 28.56 17.83
CA ARG A 337 18.42 29.45 17.40
C ARG A 337 18.34 29.86 15.93
N ARG A 338 17.27 29.47 15.21
CA ARG A 338 17.12 29.84 13.79
C ARG A 338 17.00 31.36 13.62
N THR A 339 17.73 31.87 12.63
CA THR A 339 17.70 33.26 12.21
C THR A 339 17.08 33.39 10.82
N GLY A 340 16.44 34.49 10.54
CA GLY A 340 15.96 34.88 9.22
C GLY A 340 17.11 35.25 8.26
N ALA A 341 16.76 35.53 7.02
CA ALA A 341 17.72 36.00 6.01
C ALA A 341 18.36 37.37 6.38
N ASP A 342 17.69 38.13 7.24
CA ASP A 342 18.12 39.40 7.82
C ASP A 342 19.02 39.25 9.06
N GLY A 343 19.32 38.00 9.46
CA GLY A 343 20.11 37.66 10.65
C GLY A 343 19.34 37.80 11.97
N GLN A 344 18.07 38.20 11.95
CA GLN A 344 17.27 38.34 13.18
C GLN A 344 16.76 36.98 13.66
N PRO A 345 16.71 36.74 14.99
CA PRO A 345 16.16 35.51 15.54
C PRO A 345 14.69 35.33 15.15
N LEU A 346 14.38 34.17 14.55
CA LEU A 346 13.00 33.82 14.18
C LEU A 346 12.13 33.44 15.38
N ARG A 347 12.75 33.19 16.55
CA ARG A 347 12.08 32.78 17.80
C ARG A 347 11.09 31.63 17.60
N LEU A 348 11.51 30.64 16.80
CA LEU A 348 10.67 29.48 16.51
C LEU A 348 10.50 28.63 17.76
N VAL A 349 9.27 28.18 17.99
CA VAL A 349 8.89 27.27 19.07
C VAL A 349 8.05 26.16 18.46
N HIS A 350 8.28 24.90 18.85
CA HIS A 350 7.55 23.75 18.32
C HIS A 350 6.07 23.72 18.75
N ARG A 351 5.79 24.11 20.01
CA ARG A 351 4.45 24.31 20.62
C ARG A 351 3.59 23.06 20.82
N ASP A 352 3.92 21.93 20.21
CA ASP A 352 3.16 20.67 20.31
C ASP A 352 4.08 19.47 20.51
N LEU A 353 5.19 19.61 21.25
CA LEU A 353 6.05 18.50 21.59
C LEU A 353 5.31 17.55 22.54
N ASN A 354 5.16 16.30 22.14
CA ASN A 354 4.52 15.24 22.91
C ASN A 354 4.89 13.88 22.29
N PRO A 355 4.70 12.73 22.98
CA PRO A 355 5.07 11.43 22.45
C PRO A 355 4.47 11.03 21.09
N PRO A 356 3.24 11.39 20.72
CA PRO A 356 2.73 11.23 19.35
C PRO A 356 3.55 11.90 18.26
N ASN A 357 4.15 13.06 18.54
CA ASN A 357 4.90 13.87 17.58
C ASN A 357 6.42 13.57 17.59
N VAL A 358 6.86 12.58 18.37
CA VAL A 358 8.21 12.04 18.33
C VAL A 358 8.17 10.71 17.60
N LEU A 359 8.78 10.64 16.42
CA LEU A 359 8.87 9.42 15.63
C LEU A 359 10.17 8.70 15.93
N VAL A 360 10.09 7.38 16.13
CA VAL A 360 11.26 6.50 16.34
C VAL A 360 11.35 5.59 15.13
N SER A 361 12.50 5.63 14.42
CA SER A 361 12.74 4.77 13.25
C SER A 361 13.10 3.35 13.70
N ARG A 362 12.99 2.37 12.78
CA ARG A 362 13.44 0.98 13.04
C ARG A 362 14.93 0.86 13.37
N PHE A 363 15.70 1.90 13.08
CA PHE A 363 17.12 1.98 13.42
C PHE A 363 17.37 2.72 14.74
N GLY A 364 16.32 3.12 15.46
CA GLY A 364 16.41 3.82 16.73
C GLY A 364 16.67 5.32 16.60
N GLU A 365 16.57 5.90 15.40
CA GLU A 365 16.66 7.36 15.22
C GLU A 365 15.38 8.03 15.76
N ALA A 366 15.55 9.19 16.38
CA ALA A 366 14.43 9.98 16.89
C ALA A 366 14.25 11.25 16.05
N LYS A 367 13.01 11.53 15.63
CA LYS A 367 12.69 12.71 14.82
C LYS A 367 11.43 13.41 15.35
N LEU A 368 11.51 14.75 15.43
CA LEU A 368 10.34 15.60 15.71
C LEU A 368 9.49 15.77 14.45
N SER A 369 8.19 15.67 14.59
CA SER A 369 7.21 15.89 13.54
C SER A 369 6.09 16.81 14.02
N ASP A 370 5.27 17.30 13.09
CA ASP A 370 4.03 18.06 13.38
C ASP A 370 4.21 19.29 14.28
N PHE A 371 4.79 20.33 13.72
CA PHE A 371 4.95 21.62 14.39
C PHE A 371 3.58 22.25 14.66
N GLY A 372 3.35 22.66 15.90
CA GLY A 372 2.09 23.27 16.32
C GLY A 372 1.96 24.75 15.95
N ILE A 373 2.53 25.20 14.83
CA ILE A 373 2.54 26.62 14.39
C ILE A 373 1.12 27.12 14.10
N ALA A 374 0.27 26.20 13.69
CA ALA A 374 -1.15 26.43 13.43
C ALA A 374 -2.01 26.85 14.64
N ARG A 375 -1.43 26.97 15.84
CA ARG A 375 -2.20 27.12 17.10
C ARG A 375 -2.34 28.54 17.63
N ASP A 376 -1.68 29.54 17.05
CA ASP A 376 -1.74 30.93 17.58
C ASP A 376 -3.12 31.59 17.42
N SER A 377 -3.92 31.17 16.43
CA SER A 377 -5.29 31.66 16.19
C SER A 377 -6.39 30.81 16.84
N ALA A 378 -6.05 29.62 17.36
CA ALA A 378 -7.04 28.65 17.84
C ALA A 378 -7.47 28.86 19.31
N ARG A 379 -7.50 30.07 19.82
CA ARG A 379 -8.24 30.40 21.07
C ARG A 379 -9.73 30.03 20.97
N SER A 380 -10.28 29.89 19.77
CA SER A 380 -11.71 29.63 19.53
C SER A 380 -12.08 28.18 19.25
N GLN A 381 -11.12 27.26 19.05
CA GLN A 381 -11.42 25.86 18.71
C GLN A 381 -11.02 24.81 19.77
N LEU A 382 -10.98 25.21 21.03
CA LEU A 382 -10.82 24.30 22.18
C LEU A 382 -12.02 23.33 22.37
N THR A 383 -12.95 23.26 21.44
CA THR A 383 -14.23 22.53 21.57
C THR A 383 -14.34 21.19 20.86
N ALA A 384 -13.35 20.74 20.09
CA ALA A 384 -13.39 19.39 19.48
C ALA A 384 -13.00 18.32 20.52
N ALA A 385 -13.99 17.73 21.14
CA ALA A 385 -13.87 16.78 22.24
C ALA A 385 -13.03 15.54 21.89
N GLY A 386 -12.09 15.20 22.77
CA GLY A 386 -11.33 13.93 22.78
C GLY A 386 -9.85 14.04 22.39
N SER A 387 -9.49 14.66 21.26
CA SER A 387 -8.10 14.85 20.78
C SER A 387 -7.33 15.90 21.60
N VAL A 388 -8.01 16.92 22.09
CA VAL A 388 -7.45 18.05 22.87
C VAL A 388 -6.97 17.57 24.24
N ARG A 389 -7.69 16.65 24.89
CA ARG A 389 -7.37 16.18 26.25
C ARG A 389 -6.00 15.48 26.34
N GLY A 390 -5.60 14.75 25.29
CA GLY A 390 -4.30 14.07 25.26
C GLY A 390 -3.11 15.03 25.20
N LYS A 391 -3.30 16.19 24.58
CA LYS A 391 -2.26 17.20 24.33
C LYS A 391 -2.06 18.19 25.48
N LEU A 392 -3.11 18.51 26.22
CA LEU A 392 -3.05 19.40 27.38
C LEU A 392 -2.08 18.89 28.47
N GLY A 393 -1.90 17.60 28.58
CA GLY A 393 -0.99 16.99 29.56
C GLY A 393 0.51 17.19 29.29
N TYR A 394 0.91 17.91 28.20
CA TYR A 394 2.31 18.24 27.90
C TYR A 394 2.53 19.76 27.77
N MET A 395 1.52 20.57 28.01
CA MET A 395 1.59 22.03 27.89
C MET A 395 2.40 22.61 29.06
N ALA A 396 3.23 23.59 28.77
CA ALA A 396 4.00 24.30 29.80
C ALA A 396 3.09 25.23 30.63
N PRO A 397 3.44 25.53 31.90
CA PRO A 397 2.63 26.39 32.78
C PRO A 397 2.33 27.75 32.20
N GLU A 398 3.29 28.42 31.56
CA GLU A 398 3.12 29.71 30.90
C GLU A 398 2.15 29.65 29.72
N GLN A 399 2.16 28.56 28.95
CA GLN A 399 1.19 28.33 27.87
C GLN A 399 -0.22 28.08 28.44
N ALA A 400 -0.33 27.26 29.47
CA ALA A 400 -1.59 26.97 30.15
C ALA A 400 -2.22 28.23 30.76
N ALA A 401 -1.39 29.16 31.26
CA ALA A 401 -1.80 30.44 31.79
C ALA A 401 -2.03 31.53 30.73
N GLY A 402 -1.82 31.24 29.44
CA GLY A 402 -1.96 32.21 28.35
C GLY A 402 -0.95 33.37 28.41
N ARG A 403 0.20 33.13 29.06
CA ARG A 403 1.28 34.13 29.15
C ARG A 403 2.21 34.03 27.95
N PRO A 404 2.97 35.11 27.61
CA PRO A 404 4.04 35.00 26.61
C PRO A 404 5.04 33.93 26.98
N PHE A 405 5.53 33.17 25.98
CA PHE A 405 6.46 32.08 26.17
C PHE A 405 7.49 31.99 25.05
N ASP A 406 8.58 31.28 25.29
CA ASP A 406 9.68 31.06 24.37
C ASP A 406 9.99 29.54 24.24
N GLY A 407 11.15 29.19 23.63
CA GLY A 407 11.56 27.81 23.42
C GLY A 407 11.68 26.97 24.71
N ARG A 408 11.74 27.59 25.89
CA ARG A 408 11.71 26.85 27.17
C ARG A 408 10.40 26.15 27.45
N ALA A 409 9.31 26.52 26.76
CA ALA A 409 8.05 25.79 26.79
C ALA A 409 8.20 24.39 26.14
N ASP A 410 8.94 24.28 25.04
CA ASP A 410 9.23 22.99 24.41
C ASP A 410 10.13 22.10 25.30
N LEU A 411 11.07 22.73 26.05
CA LEU A 411 11.91 22.01 27.01
C LEU A 411 11.08 21.41 28.16
N PHE A 412 10.06 22.11 28.65
CA PHE A 412 9.13 21.57 29.62
C PHE A 412 8.36 20.37 29.07
N ALA A 413 7.83 20.48 27.85
CA ALA A 413 7.14 19.39 27.16
C ALA A 413 8.05 18.17 26.91
N LEU A 414 9.33 18.43 26.58
CA LEU A 414 10.35 17.38 26.50
C LEU A 414 10.56 16.70 27.87
N GLY A 415 10.66 17.47 28.95
CA GLY A 415 10.77 16.94 30.32
C GLY A 415 9.65 15.97 30.66
N LEU A 416 8.38 16.34 30.37
CA LEU A 416 7.23 15.48 30.55
C LEU A 416 7.29 14.20 29.70
N THR A 417 7.77 14.33 28.45
CA THR A 417 7.94 13.19 27.53
C THR A 417 9.01 12.22 28.03
N LEU A 418 10.16 12.72 28.50
CA LEU A 418 11.22 11.89 29.07
C LEU A 418 10.81 11.24 30.39
N HIS A 419 10.10 11.99 31.24
CA HIS A 419 9.54 11.45 32.48
C HIS A 419 8.60 10.27 32.22
N GLU A 420 7.68 10.42 31.24
CA GLU A 420 6.77 9.32 30.86
C GLU A 420 7.55 8.13 30.28
N ALA A 421 8.56 8.36 29.47
CA ALA A 421 9.41 7.30 28.91
C ALA A 421 10.21 6.53 29.98
N LEU A 422 10.70 7.22 31.03
CA LEU A 422 11.44 6.63 32.13
C LEU A 422 10.56 5.88 33.14
N THR A 423 9.28 6.27 33.27
CA THR A 423 8.40 5.74 34.32
C THR A 423 7.26 4.86 33.79
N GLY A 424 6.97 4.93 32.46
CA GLY A 424 5.78 4.33 31.86
C GLY A 424 4.47 5.02 32.25
N ARG A 425 4.54 6.16 32.96
CA ARG A 425 3.38 6.88 33.50
C ARG A 425 3.41 8.34 33.12
N ARG A 426 2.24 8.90 32.80
CA ARG A 426 2.11 10.36 32.65
C ARG A 426 2.42 11.07 33.95
N ALA A 427 3.27 12.09 33.88
CA ALA A 427 3.63 12.90 35.04
C ALA A 427 2.41 13.75 35.51
N LEU A 428 1.67 14.34 34.58
CA LEU A 428 0.47 15.13 34.85
C LEU A 428 -0.78 14.27 34.64
N GLN A 429 -1.69 14.29 35.63
CA GLN A 429 -2.93 13.51 35.61
C GLN A 429 -4.13 14.41 35.91
N GLY A 430 -5.23 14.18 35.21
CA GLY A 430 -6.49 14.88 35.43
C GLY A 430 -7.65 14.19 34.70
N SER A 431 -8.81 14.11 35.35
CA SER A 431 -10.02 13.52 34.78
C SER A 431 -10.72 14.46 33.80
N THR A 432 -10.54 15.77 33.94
CA THR A 432 -11.08 16.83 33.07
C THR A 432 -9.98 17.71 32.50
N GLN A 433 -10.31 18.58 31.54
CA GLN A 433 -9.38 19.55 30.99
C GLN A 433 -8.92 20.57 32.05
N GLU A 434 -9.84 21.04 32.87
CA GLU A 434 -9.56 21.96 33.96
C GLU A 434 -8.64 21.34 35.01
N ALA A 435 -8.86 20.05 35.33
CA ALA A 435 -7.99 19.31 36.24
C ALA A 435 -6.56 19.16 35.70
N LEU A 436 -6.40 18.91 34.39
CA LEU A 436 -5.08 18.87 33.73
C LEU A 436 -4.40 20.24 33.74
N LEU A 437 -5.14 21.32 33.43
CA LEU A 437 -4.59 22.69 33.47
C LEU A 437 -4.14 23.06 34.89
N ARG A 438 -4.94 22.76 35.93
CA ARG A 438 -4.54 22.97 37.34
C ARG A 438 -3.32 22.12 37.68
N ALA A 439 -3.28 20.85 37.29
CA ALA A 439 -2.11 20.00 37.51
C ALA A 439 -0.85 20.56 36.84
N THR A 440 -0.96 21.14 35.63
CA THR A 440 0.15 21.80 34.95
C THR A 440 0.68 23.00 35.76
N LEU A 441 -0.20 23.78 36.37
CA LEU A 441 0.17 24.97 37.14
C LEU A 441 0.71 24.63 38.52
N ASP A 442 0.02 23.74 39.25
CA ASP A 442 0.17 23.62 40.71
C ASP A 442 0.76 22.28 41.19
N GLN A 443 0.64 21.19 40.38
CA GLN A 443 1.09 19.87 40.83
C GLN A 443 2.61 19.83 40.92
N GLU A 444 3.13 19.46 42.10
CA GLU A 444 4.51 19.05 42.27
C GLU A 444 4.75 17.68 41.62
N LEU A 445 5.84 17.55 40.87
CA LEU A 445 6.18 16.33 40.15
C LEU A 445 7.24 15.56 40.93
N ALA A 446 6.99 14.28 41.18
CA ALA A 446 7.99 13.37 41.74
C ALA A 446 9.07 13.07 40.68
N PRO A 447 10.34 12.94 41.08
CA PRO A 447 11.42 12.58 40.16
C PRO A 447 11.19 11.18 39.56
N PRO A 448 11.68 10.91 38.33
CA PRO A 448 11.58 9.61 37.69
C PRO A 448 12.07 8.44 38.53
N SER A 449 13.15 8.62 39.31
CA SER A 449 13.71 7.58 40.20
C SER A 449 12.73 7.11 41.28
N HIS A 450 11.78 7.94 41.66
CA HIS A 450 10.69 7.54 42.60
C HIS A 450 9.87 6.35 42.05
N PHE A 451 9.73 6.26 40.71
CA PHE A 451 8.96 5.23 40.04
C PHE A 451 9.83 4.16 39.37
N ASN A 452 11.06 4.51 39.03
CA ASN A 452 12.04 3.65 38.36
C ASN A 452 13.41 3.80 39.03
N PRO A 453 13.77 2.90 39.95
CA PRO A 453 15.05 2.97 40.70
C PRO A 453 16.29 2.85 39.82
N GLU A 454 16.19 2.44 38.55
CA GLU A 454 17.33 2.39 37.63
C GLU A 454 17.76 3.78 37.13
N VAL A 455 16.96 4.82 37.36
CA VAL A 455 17.28 6.19 36.93
C VAL A 455 18.35 6.79 37.84
N PRO A 456 19.51 7.18 37.28
CA PRO A 456 20.58 7.77 38.08
C PRO A 456 20.24 9.21 38.51
N PRO A 457 20.77 9.68 39.64
CA PRO A 457 20.49 11.02 40.20
C PRO A 457 20.73 12.17 39.20
N GLU A 458 21.73 12.04 38.37
CA GLU A 458 22.08 13.05 37.35
C GLU A 458 20.99 13.18 36.28
N LEU A 459 20.37 12.06 35.89
CA LEU A 459 19.27 12.05 34.95
C LEU A 459 17.98 12.60 35.58
N ASP A 460 17.74 12.27 36.83
CA ASP A 460 16.66 12.87 37.63
C ASP A 460 16.80 14.40 37.64
N ALA A 461 17.96 14.90 38.02
CA ALA A 461 18.25 16.32 38.09
C ALA A 461 18.04 17.01 36.73
N ALA A 462 18.50 16.37 35.63
CA ALA A 462 18.33 16.91 34.28
C ALA A 462 16.83 16.99 33.88
N VAL A 463 16.07 15.91 34.13
CA VAL A 463 14.63 15.85 33.80
C VAL A 463 13.82 16.83 34.67
N MET A 464 14.10 16.86 35.99
CA MET A 464 13.40 17.76 36.91
C MET A 464 13.75 19.23 36.61
N GLY A 465 14.98 19.54 36.20
CA GLY A 465 15.36 20.88 35.74
C GLY A 465 14.62 21.35 34.49
N LEU A 466 14.10 20.47 33.65
CA LEU A 466 13.18 20.82 32.55
C LEU A 466 11.78 21.10 33.06
N LEU A 467 11.36 20.48 34.19
CA LEU A 467 10.00 20.51 34.73
C LEU A 467 9.78 21.63 35.74
N GLU A 468 10.78 22.52 35.90
CA GLU A 468 10.62 23.73 36.70
C GLU A 468 9.44 24.57 36.20
N LYS A 469 8.56 24.98 37.13
CA LYS A 469 7.35 25.74 36.77
C LYS A 469 7.64 27.12 36.23
N ARG A 470 8.67 27.79 36.76
CA ARG A 470 9.13 29.11 36.31
C ARG A 470 10.15 28.96 35.20
N PRO A 471 9.91 29.53 34.00
CA PRO A 471 10.84 29.41 32.87
C PRO A 471 12.27 29.88 33.19
N GLU A 472 12.45 30.84 34.13
CA GLU A 472 13.75 31.37 34.53
C GLU A 472 14.59 30.39 35.35
N GLN A 473 13.95 29.42 36.00
CA GLN A 473 14.59 28.37 36.80
C GLN A 473 14.83 27.09 35.98
N ARG A 474 14.22 27.00 34.81
CA ARG A 474 14.30 25.86 33.92
C ARG A 474 15.65 25.80 33.19
N THR A 475 16.06 24.62 32.75
CA THR A 475 17.21 24.44 31.84
C THR A 475 17.14 25.48 30.71
N ALA A 476 18.22 26.24 30.53
CA ALA A 476 18.19 27.47 29.71
C ALA A 476 18.07 27.23 28.20
N SER A 477 18.59 26.08 27.71
CA SER A 477 18.61 25.79 26.26
C SER A 477 18.68 24.28 25.97
N GLY A 478 18.33 23.92 24.73
CA GLY A 478 18.54 22.55 24.22
C GLY A 478 20.01 22.14 24.21
N ALA A 479 20.93 23.08 23.92
CA ALA A 479 22.38 22.82 23.96
C ALA A 479 22.84 22.39 25.35
N LEU A 480 22.39 23.08 26.40
CA LEU A 480 22.74 22.72 27.80
C LEU A 480 22.18 21.35 28.17
N LEU A 481 20.90 21.09 27.84
CA LEU A 481 20.31 19.77 28.07
C LEU A 481 21.08 18.65 27.33
N ARG A 482 21.41 18.87 26.07
CA ARG A 482 22.20 17.91 25.30
C ARG A 482 23.54 17.60 25.95
N GLN A 483 24.25 18.62 26.43
CA GLN A 483 25.52 18.45 27.16
C GLN A 483 25.32 17.60 28.44
N GLN A 484 24.26 17.86 29.20
CA GLN A 484 23.92 17.08 30.41
C GLN A 484 23.64 15.61 30.04
N MET A 485 22.80 15.36 29.03
CA MET A 485 22.49 13.99 28.59
C MET A 485 23.71 13.23 28.09
N LEU A 486 24.62 13.89 27.37
CA LEU A 486 25.86 13.27 26.90
C LEU A 486 26.81 12.94 28.07
N ALA A 487 26.91 13.81 29.08
CA ALA A 487 27.70 13.57 30.27
C ALA A 487 27.19 12.38 31.10
N ILE A 488 25.87 12.25 31.26
CA ILE A 488 25.24 11.12 31.95
C ILE A 488 25.53 9.80 31.20
N GLY A 489 25.56 9.84 29.88
CA GLY A 489 25.87 8.68 29.06
C GLY A 489 27.30 8.15 29.21
N GLY A 490 28.26 8.96 29.69
CA GLY A 490 29.71 8.62 29.86
C GLY A 490 30.50 8.67 28.55
N GLU A 491 31.85 8.84 28.65
CA GLU A 491 32.75 8.97 27.49
C GLU A 491 32.94 7.69 26.66
N ALA A 492 32.61 6.52 27.21
CA ALA A 492 32.92 5.21 26.60
C ALA A 492 31.70 4.60 25.87
N ALA A 493 31.20 5.24 24.80
CA ALA A 493 30.22 4.70 23.83
C ALA A 493 28.77 4.45 24.30
N PRO A 494 28.09 5.41 24.93
CA PRO A 494 26.68 5.26 25.24
C PRO A 494 25.77 5.57 24.01
N TYR A 495 26.27 6.37 23.08
CA TYR A 495 25.47 6.85 21.94
C TYR A 495 24.95 5.73 21.02
N PRO A 496 25.83 4.82 20.51
CA PRO A 496 25.36 3.69 19.72
C PRO A 496 24.53 2.70 20.54
N ARG A 497 24.81 2.55 21.83
CA ARG A 497 24.07 1.65 22.73
C ARG A 497 22.66 2.15 22.99
N GLY A 498 22.49 3.45 23.25
CA GLY A 498 21.18 4.07 23.48
C GLY A 498 20.27 3.95 22.26
N GLN A 499 20.81 4.24 21.09
CA GLN A 499 20.12 4.08 19.80
C GLN A 499 19.72 2.62 19.54
N ALA A 500 20.63 1.67 19.75
CA ALA A 500 20.36 0.25 19.55
C ALA A 500 19.28 -0.26 20.53
N LEU A 501 19.27 0.20 21.77
CA LEU A 501 18.24 -0.14 22.76
C LEU A 501 16.87 0.44 22.36
N LEU A 502 16.83 1.63 21.81
CA LEU A 502 15.59 2.23 21.28
C LEU A 502 15.04 1.45 20.07
N ALA A 503 15.93 1.02 19.17
CA ALA A 503 15.57 0.15 18.04
C ALA A 503 15.05 -1.21 18.50
N ASN A 504 15.66 -1.80 19.54
CA ASN A 504 15.21 -3.06 20.12
C ASN A 504 13.83 -2.93 20.78
N ALA A 505 13.62 -1.86 21.55
CA ALA A 505 12.32 -1.56 22.15
C ALA A 505 11.21 -1.42 21.10
N LEU A 506 11.53 -0.79 19.95
CA LEU A 506 10.58 -0.68 18.85
C LEU A 506 10.24 -2.05 18.25
N ARG A 507 11.24 -2.90 18.00
CA ARG A 507 11.01 -4.27 17.51
C ARG A 507 10.11 -5.07 18.44
N GLU A 508 10.39 -5.04 19.75
CA GLU A 508 9.54 -5.71 20.75
C GLU A 508 8.10 -5.21 20.73
N ALA A 509 7.89 -3.90 20.62
CA ALA A 509 6.57 -3.31 20.54
C ALA A 509 5.82 -3.74 19.26
N GLN A 510 6.53 -3.84 18.12
CA GLN A 510 5.95 -4.31 16.86
C GLN A 510 5.53 -5.78 16.93
N GLU A 511 6.38 -6.64 17.46
CA GLU A 511 6.09 -8.08 17.60
C GLU A 511 4.87 -8.33 18.50
N ARG A 512 4.74 -7.59 19.61
CA ARG A 512 3.57 -7.67 20.49
C ARG A 512 2.31 -7.23 19.80
N ASN A 513 2.33 -6.07 19.13
CA ASN A 513 1.17 -5.58 18.38
C ASN A 513 0.72 -6.57 17.27
N GLN A 514 1.66 -7.33 16.66
CA GLN A 514 1.33 -8.37 15.68
C GLN A 514 0.67 -9.59 16.33
N LYS A 515 1.17 -10.02 17.50
CA LYS A 515 0.60 -11.14 18.26
C LYS A 515 -0.83 -10.83 18.75
N ASP A 516 -1.05 -9.62 19.26
CA ASP A 516 -2.37 -9.18 19.72
C ASP A 516 -3.39 -9.16 18.56
N LYS A 517 -3.01 -8.63 17.40
CA LYS A 517 -3.85 -8.66 16.19
C LYS A 517 -4.14 -10.08 15.69
N ALA A 518 -3.20 -11.00 15.79
CA ALA A 518 -3.38 -12.40 15.39
C ALA A 518 -4.32 -13.14 16.36
N SER A 519 -4.25 -12.85 17.67
CA SER A 519 -5.15 -13.44 18.67
C SER A 519 -6.59 -12.94 18.51
N ASP A 520 -6.78 -11.66 18.21
CA ASP A 520 -8.12 -11.07 17.96
C ASP A 520 -8.77 -11.62 16.68
N ALA A 521 -7.97 -11.85 15.63
CA ALA A 521 -8.44 -12.45 14.38
C ALA A 521 -8.81 -13.94 14.52
N GLY A 522 -8.13 -14.68 15.42
CA GLY A 522 -8.42 -16.09 15.71
C GLY A 522 -9.65 -16.32 16.61
N GLY A 523 -10.14 -15.27 17.30
CA GLY A 523 -11.28 -15.34 18.24
C GLY A 523 -12.65 -15.11 17.62
N GLN A 524 -12.77 -14.71 16.36
CA GLN A 524 -14.06 -14.59 15.69
C GLN A 524 -14.50 -15.93 15.13
N ALA A 525 -15.27 -16.70 15.92
CA ALA A 525 -16.02 -17.85 15.43
C ALA A 525 -16.96 -17.42 14.29
N PRO A 526 -17.13 -18.24 13.22
CA PRO A 526 -18.02 -17.89 12.13
C PRO A 526 -19.45 -17.69 12.65
N PRO A 527 -20.22 -16.74 12.09
CA PRO A 527 -21.60 -16.50 12.51
C PRO A 527 -22.41 -17.78 12.37
N ARG A 528 -23.05 -18.24 13.46
CA ARG A 528 -23.97 -19.36 13.44
C ARG A 528 -25.05 -19.10 12.40
N ALA A 529 -25.20 -20.03 11.47
CA ALA A 529 -26.29 -20.02 10.50
C ALA A 529 -27.64 -19.93 11.24
N PRO A 530 -28.61 -19.16 10.73
CA PRO A 530 -29.93 -19.06 11.35
C PRO A 530 -30.60 -20.44 11.32
N ALA A 531 -31.10 -20.88 12.48
CA ALA A 531 -31.85 -22.11 12.61
C ALA A 531 -33.11 -22.03 11.72
N THR A 532 -33.21 -22.94 10.76
CA THR A 532 -34.41 -23.12 9.94
C THR A 532 -35.57 -23.52 10.83
N ALA A 533 -36.57 -22.65 10.93
CA ALA A 533 -37.84 -22.95 11.56
C ALA A 533 -38.52 -24.08 10.77
N ARG A 534 -38.86 -25.18 11.44
CA ARG A 534 -39.75 -26.22 10.89
C ARG A 534 -41.18 -25.66 10.84
N PRO A 535 -41.92 -25.87 9.73
CA PRO A 535 -43.35 -25.57 9.73
C PRO A 535 -44.12 -26.63 10.51
N ALA A 536 -45.11 -26.16 11.25
CA ALA A 536 -46.14 -26.97 11.88
C ALA A 536 -47.20 -27.40 10.84
#